data_141102fd0a956d59a3cc8f4e9b370da2
#
_entry.id   141102fd0a956d59a3cc8f4e9b370da2
#
_cell.length_a   1.000
_cell.length_b   1.000
_cell.length_c   1.000
_cell.angle_alpha   90.00
_cell.angle_beta   90.00
_cell.angle_gamma   90.00
#
_symmetry.space_group_name_H-M   'P 1'
#
loop_
_entity.id
_entity.type
_entity.pdbx_description
1 polymer ?
#
loop_
_entity_poly.entity_id
_entity_poly.type
_entity_poly.pdbx_seq_one_letter_code
_entity_poly.pdbx_strand_id
1 'polypeptide(L)'
;MNKKTLVLGASTNPERFAYMAVRKLKYSNVPVVAVGLREGEISGVRIEKPFSKFEAIHTVTLYIGPKNLPAYYDYILGLHPKRVIFNPGTESPEFAAMLEAEGIEVVYACTLIMISNNQY
;
A
#
# COMPACT_ATOMS: atom_id res chain seq x y z
N MET A 1 -10.47 8.49 -12.96
CA MET A 1 -9.55 9.14 -12.03
C MET A 1 -8.44 8.19 -11.64
N ASN A 2 -7.21 8.67 -11.68
CA ASN A 2 -6.03 7.84 -11.44
C ASN A 2 -5.70 7.81 -9.94
N LYS A 3 -5.87 6.64 -9.32
CA LYS A 3 -5.48 6.45 -7.92
C LYS A 3 -4.27 5.53 -7.83
N LYS A 4 -3.17 5.93 -8.46
CA LYS A 4 -1.94 5.13 -8.45
C LYS A 4 -1.62 4.67 -7.02
N THR A 5 -1.53 3.37 -6.86
CA THR A 5 -1.43 2.74 -5.54
C THR A 5 -0.09 2.04 -5.37
N LEU A 6 0.54 2.26 -4.23
CA LEU A 6 1.71 1.48 -3.80
C LEU A 6 1.25 0.41 -2.81
N VAL A 7 1.47 -0.84 -3.15
CA VAL A 7 1.27 -1.96 -2.22
C VAL A 7 2.57 -2.18 -1.47
N LEU A 8 2.59 -1.85 -0.18
CA LEU A 8 3.77 -1.96 0.66
C LEU A 8 3.72 -3.23 1.49
N GLY A 9 4.69 -4.10 1.30
CA GLY A 9 4.71 -5.44 1.88
C GLY A 9 4.29 -6.51 0.89
N ALA A 10 4.51 -6.27 -0.40
CA ALA A 10 4.15 -7.21 -1.46
C ALA A 10 4.96 -8.50 -1.36
N SER A 11 4.35 -9.60 -1.77
CA SER A 11 4.94 -10.93 -1.73
C SER A 11 4.49 -11.73 -2.94
N THR A 12 5.37 -12.62 -3.44
CA THR A 12 5.00 -13.55 -4.51
C THR A 12 4.17 -14.74 -4.02
N ASN A 13 3.97 -14.85 -2.71
CA ASN A 13 3.16 -15.93 -2.14
C ASN A 13 1.67 -15.67 -2.42
N PRO A 14 1.00 -16.53 -3.25
CA PRO A 14 -0.40 -16.30 -3.63
C PRO A 14 -1.38 -16.33 -2.45
N GLU A 15 -0.97 -16.87 -1.31
CA GLU A 15 -1.82 -16.94 -0.13
C GLU A 15 -1.82 -15.62 0.67
N ARG A 16 -0.91 -14.69 0.35
CA ARG A 16 -0.84 -13.41 1.06
C ARG A 16 -1.85 -12.41 0.50
N PHE A 17 -2.47 -11.66 1.39
CA PHE A 17 -3.40 -10.61 0.98
C PHE A 17 -2.74 -9.55 0.12
N ALA A 18 -1.47 -9.24 0.37
CA ALA A 18 -0.73 -8.29 -0.45
C ALA A 18 -0.63 -8.75 -1.91
N TYR A 19 -0.41 -10.04 -2.13
CA TYR A 19 -0.39 -10.61 -3.48
C TYR A 19 -1.75 -10.41 -4.16
N MET A 20 -2.82 -10.74 -3.45
CA MET A 20 -4.18 -10.59 -3.97
C MET A 20 -4.50 -9.14 -4.29
N ALA A 21 -4.02 -8.21 -3.44
CA ALA A 21 -4.25 -6.78 -3.65
C ALA A 21 -3.60 -6.29 -4.94
N VAL A 22 -2.35 -6.67 -5.20
CA VAL A 22 -1.67 -6.28 -6.44
C VAL A 22 -2.46 -6.76 -7.65
N ARG A 23 -2.87 -8.02 -7.64
CA ARG A 23 -3.65 -8.59 -8.76
C ARG A 23 -4.98 -7.87 -8.93
N LYS A 24 -5.70 -7.68 -7.85
CA LYS A 24 -7.04 -7.09 -7.91
C LYS A 24 -6.99 -5.64 -8.38
N LEU A 25 -6.03 -4.87 -7.88
CA LEU A 25 -5.82 -3.50 -8.34
C LEU A 25 -5.53 -3.47 -9.84
N LYS A 26 -4.61 -4.31 -10.28
CA LYS A 26 -4.25 -4.37 -11.70
C LYS A 26 -5.46 -4.70 -12.58
N TYR A 27 -6.21 -5.73 -12.21
CA TYR A 27 -7.38 -6.16 -13.00
C TYR A 27 -8.56 -5.21 -12.88
N SER A 28 -8.51 -4.27 -11.94
CA SER A 28 -9.50 -3.19 -11.81
C SER A 28 -9.04 -1.91 -12.49
N ASN A 29 -7.97 -1.97 -13.29
CA ASN A 29 -7.41 -0.85 -14.03
C ASN A 29 -6.91 0.29 -13.12
N VAL A 30 -6.47 -0.05 -11.90
CA VAL A 30 -5.82 0.90 -11.01
C VAL A 30 -4.32 0.78 -11.22
N PRO A 31 -3.62 1.86 -11.56
CA PRO A 31 -2.16 1.80 -11.68
C PRO A 31 -1.57 1.36 -10.34
N VAL A 32 -0.73 0.32 -10.36
CA VAL A 32 -0.20 -0.27 -9.14
C VAL A 32 1.30 -0.46 -9.24
N VAL A 33 1.99 -0.12 -8.15
CA VAL A 33 3.40 -0.44 -7.97
C VAL A 33 3.51 -1.21 -6.66
N ALA A 34 4.55 -2.02 -6.52
CA ALA A 34 4.70 -2.92 -5.39
C ALA A 34 6.10 -2.85 -4.81
N VAL A 35 6.19 -2.86 -3.48
CA VAL A 35 7.44 -2.89 -2.76
C VAL A 35 7.40 -4.04 -1.76
N GLY A 36 8.46 -4.83 -1.72
CA GLY A 36 8.57 -5.95 -0.80
C GLY A 36 10.01 -6.30 -0.51
N LEU A 37 10.21 -7.21 0.45
CA LEU A 37 11.55 -7.62 0.88
C LEU A 37 12.26 -8.49 -0.15
N ARG A 38 11.49 -9.20 -0.98
CA ARG A 38 12.04 -10.09 -2.00
C ARG A 38 11.59 -9.65 -3.37
N GLU A 39 12.51 -9.66 -4.32
CA GLU A 39 12.19 -9.36 -5.71
C GLU A 39 11.29 -10.45 -6.28
N GLY A 40 10.48 -10.09 -7.25
CA GLY A 40 9.57 -10.99 -7.93
C GLY A 40 8.59 -10.22 -8.76
N GLU A 41 7.57 -10.92 -9.25
CA GLU A 41 6.58 -10.32 -10.12
C GLU A 41 5.20 -10.92 -9.81
N ILE A 42 4.19 -10.05 -9.83
CA ILE A 42 2.79 -10.47 -9.63
C ILE A 42 2.00 -9.94 -10.82
N SER A 43 1.53 -10.84 -11.69
CA SER A 43 0.71 -10.45 -12.86
C SER A 43 1.33 -9.31 -13.69
N GLY A 44 2.63 -9.35 -13.88
CA GLY A 44 3.35 -8.33 -14.64
C GLY A 44 3.77 -7.12 -13.82
N VAL A 45 3.40 -7.04 -12.56
CA VAL A 45 3.82 -5.96 -11.66
C VAL A 45 5.07 -6.40 -10.91
N ARG A 46 6.16 -5.70 -11.13
CA ARG A 46 7.43 -6.02 -10.48
C ARG A 46 7.40 -5.58 -9.02
N ILE A 47 7.91 -6.45 -8.13
CA ILE A 47 8.13 -6.07 -6.73
C ILE A 47 9.47 -5.37 -6.64
N GLU A 48 9.45 -4.08 -6.32
CA GLU A 48 10.65 -3.27 -6.17
C GLU A 48 11.22 -3.40 -4.76
N LYS A 49 12.47 -3.01 -4.61
CA LYS A 49 13.16 -3.04 -3.32
C LYS A 49 12.56 -2.02 -2.35
N PRO A 50 12.69 -2.27 -1.02
CA PRO A 50 12.31 -1.26 -0.03
C PRO A 50 12.96 0.09 -0.32
N PHE A 51 12.19 1.15 -0.06
CA PHE A 51 12.62 2.54 -0.25
C PHE A 51 12.84 2.96 -1.70
N SER A 52 12.35 2.18 -2.67
CA SER A 52 12.36 2.60 -4.08
C SER A 52 11.53 3.86 -4.26
N LYS A 53 11.98 4.74 -5.15
CA LYS A 53 11.31 6.03 -5.36
C LYS A 53 10.22 5.90 -6.41
N PHE A 54 9.09 6.52 -6.12
CA PHE A 54 7.96 6.59 -7.05
C PHE A 54 7.40 8.00 -7.04
N GLU A 55 6.73 8.37 -8.12
CA GLU A 55 6.08 9.67 -8.24
C GLU A 55 4.57 9.50 -8.34
N ALA A 56 3.85 10.53 -7.93
CA ALA A 56 2.38 10.61 -8.08
C ALA A 56 1.63 9.46 -7.42
N ILE A 57 2.09 9.02 -6.25
CA ILE A 57 1.38 7.98 -5.48
C ILE A 57 0.17 8.63 -4.82
N HIS A 58 -1.02 8.14 -5.17
CA HIS A 58 -2.27 8.57 -4.55
C HIS A 58 -2.51 7.84 -3.23
N THR A 59 -2.32 6.53 -3.25
CA THR A 59 -2.65 5.66 -2.11
C THR A 59 -1.48 4.74 -1.79
N VAL A 60 -1.19 4.61 -0.49
CA VAL A 60 -0.32 3.54 0.01
C VAL A 60 -1.21 2.58 0.77
N THR A 61 -1.22 1.31 0.37
CA THR A 61 -1.95 0.28 1.10
C THR A 61 -0.96 -0.61 1.84
N LEU A 62 -1.13 -0.68 3.16
CA LEU A 62 -0.15 -1.27 4.07
C LEU A 62 -0.43 -2.75 4.32
N TYR A 63 0.59 -3.56 4.11
CA TYR A 63 0.60 -4.99 4.44
C TYR A 63 1.83 -5.33 5.29
N ILE A 64 2.32 -4.35 6.04
CA ILE A 64 3.43 -4.52 6.98
C ILE A 64 2.86 -4.36 8.38
N GLY A 65 3.18 -5.28 9.28
CA GLY A 65 2.72 -5.21 10.66
C GLY A 65 3.31 -4.03 11.41
N PRO A 66 2.65 -3.58 12.50
CA PRO A 66 3.07 -2.36 13.22
C PRO A 66 4.48 -2.47 13.80
N LYS A 67 4.97 -3.66 14.05
CA LYS A 67 6.34 -3.86 14.55
C LYS A 67 7.40 -3.40 13.56
N ASN A 68 7.17 -3.62 12.27
CA ASN A 68 8.14 -3.31 11.21
C ASN A 68 7.81 -2.00 10.48
N LEU A 69 6.65 -1.45 10.71
CA LEU A 69 6.19 -0.24 10.03
C LEU A 69 7.04 1.01 10.32
N PRO A 70 7.57 1.22 11.55
CA PRO A 70 8.34 2.43 11.83
C PRO A 70 9.52 2.68 10.88
N ALA A 71 10.14 1.63 10.37
CA ALA A 71 11.24 1.77 9.40
C ALA A 71 10.80 2.45 8.11
N TYR A 72 9.50 2.48 7.83
CA TYR A 72 8.94 3.03 6.59
C TYR A 72 8.22 4.37 6.79
N TYR A 73 8.17 4.90 8.01
CA TYR A 73 7.44 6.15 8.28
C TYR A 73 7.92 7.28 7.38
N ASP A 74 9.21 7.57 7.40
CA ASP A 74 9.77 8.68 6.61
C ASP A 74 9.62 8.43 5.11
N TYR A 75 9.75 7.18 4.69
CA TYR A 75 9.59 6.82 3.30
C TYR A 75 8.16 7.14 2.82
N ILE A 76 7.16 6.70 3.59
CA ILE A 76 5.76 6.92 3.22
C ILE A 76 5.42 8.42 3.24
N LEU A 77 5.85 9.12 4.29
CA LEU A 77 5.63 10.57 4.37
C LEU A 77 6.28 11.29 3.19
N GLY A 78 7.47 10.86 2.80
CA GLY A 78 8.20 11.45 1.67
C GLY A 78 7.53 11.24 0.32
N LEU A 79 6.68 10.24 0.18
CA LEU A 79 5.91 10.00 -1.04
C LEU A 79 4.74 10.99 -1.18
N HIS A 80 4.35 11.66 -0.12
CA HIS A 80 3.22 12.60 -0.08
C HIS A 80 1.93 12.01 -0.66
N PRO A 81 1.50 10.81 -0.24
CA PRO A 81 0.28 10.23 -0.76
C PRO A 81 -0.94 11.03 -0.32
N LYS A 82 -2.06 10.87 -1.01
CA LYS A 82 -3.32 11.48 -0.62
C LYS A 82 -3.98 10.71 0.52
N ARG A 83 -3.76 9.38 0.54
CA ARG A 83 -4.32 8.54 1.60
C ARG A 83 -3.43 7.33 1.87
N VAL A 84 -3.56 6.80 3.09
CA VAL A 84 -2.91 5.57 3.49
C VAL A 84 -3.99 4.65 4.05
N ILE A 85 -4.04 3.41 3.55
CA ILE A 85 -4.98 2.39 4.00
C ILE A 85 -4.25 1.44 4.94
N PHE A 86 -4.74 1.38 6.19
CA PHE A 86 -4.30 0.38 7.16
C PHE A 86 -5.18 -0.84 7.02
N ASN A 87 -4.69 -1.86 6.33
CA ASN A 87 -5.41 -3.13 6.22
C ASN A 87 -5.45 -3.82 7.60
N PRO A 88 -6.41 -4.73 7.83
CA PRO A 88 -6.51 -5.40 9.13
C PRO A 88 -5.18 -6.02 9.56
N GLY A 89 -4.77 -5.71 10.78
CA GLY A 89 -3.50 -6.19 11.35
C GLY A 89 -2.33 -5.24 11.18
N THR A 90 -2.49 -4.13 10.46
CA THR A 90 -1.42 -3.14 10.27
C THR A 90 -1.63 -1.86 11.07
N GLU A 91 -2.68 -1.78 11.86
CA GLU A 91 -3.07 -0.56 12.56
C GLU A 91 -1.94 -0.02 13.43
N SER A 92 -1.68 1.29 13.30
CA SER A 92 -0.69 2.00 14.09
C SER A 92 -1.22 3.40 14.41
N PRO A 93 -1.77 3.59 15.63
CA PRO A 93 -2.25 4.92 16.02
C PRO A 93 -1.16 5.98 15.98
N GLU A 94 0.07 5.61 16.29
CA GLU A 94 1.21 6.53 16.22
C GLU A 94 1.41 7.04 14.79
N PHE A 95 1.45 6.13 13.82
CA PHE A 95 1.66 6.54 12.43
C PHE A 95 0.45 7.27 11.86
N ALA A 96 -0.75 6.84 12.23
CA ALA A 96 -1.97 7.53 11.82
C ALA A 96 -1.95 8.99 12.24
N ALA A 97 -1.51 9.29 13.47
CA ALA A 97 -1.39 10.66 13.94
C ALA A 97 -0.37 11.46 13.12
N MET A 98 0.76 10.85 12.77
CA MET A 98 1.78 11.50 11.95
C MET A 98 1.26 11.82 10.55
N LEU A 99 0.50 10.90 9.95
CA LEU A 99 -0.09 11.09 8.64
C LEU A 99 -1.13 12.21 8.65
N GLU A 100 -2.00 12.21 9.64
CA GLU A 100 -3.05 13.22 9.78
C GLU A 100 -2.46 14.61 10.00
N ALA A 101 -1.36 14.70 10.73
CA ALA A 101 -0.65 15.96 10.94
C ALA A 101 -0.12 16.54 9.61
N GLU A 102 0.13 15.69 8.62
CA GLU A 102 0.59 16.10 7.28
C GLU A 102 -0.55 16.23 6.28
N GLY A 103 -1.79 16.15 6.74
CA GLY A 103 -2.95 16.29 5.86
C GLY A 103 -3.24 15.05 5.01
N ILE A 104 -2.70 13.91 5.36
CA ILE A 104 -2.89 12.67 4.62
C ILE A 104 -4.08 11.92 5.21
N GLU A 105 -5.01 11.50 4.36
CA GLU A 105 -6.18 10.75 4.79
C GLU A 105 -5.78 9.36 5.30
N VAL A 106 -6.30 8.99 6.46
CA VAL A 106 -6.10 7.66 7.06
C VAL A 106 -7.39 6.87 6.92
N VAL A 107 -7.27 5.65 6.36
CA VAL A 107 -8.42 4.76 6.16
C VAL A 107 -8.11 3.42 6.83
N TYR A 108 -9.01 2.97 7.70
CA TYR A 108 -8.91 1.63 8.29
C TYR A 108 -9.89 0.72 7.56
N ALA A 109 -9.38 -0.09 6.64
CA ALA A 109 -10.24 -0.93 5.81
C ALA A 109 -9.42 -2.04 5.15
N CYS A 110 -10.13 -3.00 4.57
CA CYS A 110 -9.52 -4.04 3.74
C CYS A 110 -9.58 -3.58 2.28
N THR A 111 -8.43 -3.38 1.66
CA THR A 111 -8.34 -2.93 0.27
C THR A 111 -9.11 -3.83 -0.68
N LEU A 112 -9.04 -5.15 -0.49
CA LEU A 112 -9.77 -6.10 -1.34
C LEU A 112 -11.28 -5.88 -1.27
N ILE A 113 -11.79 -5.63 -0.07
CA ILE A 113 -13.22 -5.38 0.13
C ILE A 113 -13.61 -4.03 -0.50
N MET A 114 -12.79 -3.01 -0.33
CA MET A 114 -13.06 -1.70 -0.93
C MET A 114 -13.21 -1.81 -2.44
N ILE A 115 -12.33 -2.56 -3.10
CA ILE A 115 -12.38 -2.75 -4.55
C ILE A 115 -13.65 -3.51 -4.92
N SER A 116 -13.96 -4.59 -4.19
CA SER A 116 -15.15 -5.41 -4.46
C SER A 116 -16.45 -4.64 -4.33
N ASN A 117 -16.48 -3.65 -3.45
CA ASN A 117 -17.68 -2.86 -3.17
C ASN A 117 -17.70 -1.53 -3.94
N ASN A 118 -16.80 -1.34 -4.89
CA ASN A 118 -16.66 -0.06 -5.63
C ASN A 118 -16.46 1.14 -4.70
N GLN A 119 -15.75 0.95 -3.60
CA GLN A 119 -15.45 2.01 -2.63
C GLN A 119 -13.98 2.41 -2.62
N TYR A 120 -13.24 1.87 -3.54
CA TYR A 120 -11.82 2.21 -3.64
C TYR A 120 -11.67 3.58 -4.29
#